data_eeed4d1d317c49d86908be03610ec696
#
_entry.id   eeed4d1d317c49d86908be03610ec696
#
_cell.length_a   1.000
_cell.length_b   1.000
_cell.length_c   1.000
_cell.angle_alpha   90.00
_cell.angle_beta   90.00
_cell.angle_gamma   90.00
#
_symmetry.space_group_name_H-M   'P 1'
#
loop_
_entity.id
_entity.type
_entity.pdbx_description
1 polymer ?
#
loop_
_entity_poly.entity_id
_entity_poly.type
_entity_poly.pdbx_seq_one_letter_code
_entity_poly.pdbx_strand_id
1 'polypeptide(L)'
;MSYSLSLPAWSIGVDCYKEIYKYTHIYGKKAAVIGGKIALEKAYGAIAEALAGTDMVLSEPIWYGGQASYENAEMLKAMDAVKDADMIFAVGGGRAVDTCKVVAAHLGKALFTFPTLGSNCAGCTAIAIMYYPDGVFKDIYYGERCPMHCFMNSAIVADSPAEFLWAGIGDSIAKEYESELAAREKKLSHVPTMGTTIAKACTAPLMNYGPKAMELIRAKQAGPELDECVLAIVITAGLVSNMTISTDGGKEFFFNSSAAHAFYYAATVAPECAEHHTHGELVAFGILVLMALDKNWEALKEFQKFAYSMKLPLTLKDIDLKEEELPACAAKAADPSVVEWGRWPYEVTQEDFAQAILEADKRGREFLASL
;
A
#
# COMPACT_ATOMS: atom_id res chain seq x y z
N MET A 1 28.86 10.66 -2.10
CA MET A 1 27.73 10.46 -1.18
C MET A 1 27.67 8.99 -0.81
N SER A 2 27.44 8.66 0.45
CA SER A 2 27.11 7.30 0.86
C SER A 2 25.58 7.17 0.83
N TYR A 3 25.07 6.09 0.28
CA TYR A 3 23.67 5.74 0.25
C TYR A 3 23.48 4.38 0.92
N SER A 4 22.54 4.29 1.84
CA SER A 4 22.19 3.03 2.51
C SER A 4 20.72 2.74 2.30
N LEU A 5 20.40 1.51 1.93
CA LEU A 5 19.04 1.06 1.70
C LEU A 5 18.80 -0.24 2.48
N SER A 6 17.75 -0.27 3.29
CA SER A 6 17.27 -1.49 3.94
C SER A 6 16.13 -2.05 3.10
N LEU A 7 16.20 -3.33 2.76
CA LEU A 7 15.13 -4.05 2.08
C LEU A 7 14.60 -5.17 2.98
N PRO A 8 13.29 -5.43 3.00
CA PRO A 8 12.72 -6.48 3.83
C PRO A 8 13.03 -7.87 3.26
N ALA A 9 13.22 -8.85 4.12
CA ALA A 9 13.03 -10.25 3.76
C ALA A 9 11.55 -10.62 3.87
N TRP A 10 11.12 -11.74 3.28
CA TRP A 10 9.73 -12.19 3.37
C TRP A 10 9.58 -13.70 3.28
N SER A 11 8.45 -14.20 3.81
CA SER A 11 7.94 -15.55 3.62
C SER A 11 6.45 -15.49 3.32
N ILE A 12 5.98 -16.32 2.39
CA ILE A 12 4.56 -16.42 2.02
C ILE A 12 4.14 -17.88 1.93
N GLY A 13 2.87 -18.15 2.16
CA GLY A 13 2.26 -19.46 2.09
C GLY A 13 1.55 -19.84 3.40
N VAL A 14 0.76 -20.90 3.37
CA VAL A 14 -0.01 -21.35 4.54
C VAL A 14 0.87 -21.78 5.71
N ASP A 15 2.08 -22.22 5.44
CA ASP A 15 3.06 -22.72 6.42
C ASP A 15 4.16 -21.71 6.77
N CYS A 16 4.11 -20.48 6.25
CA CYS A 16 5.20 -19.51 6.37
C CYS A 16 5.53 -19.14 7.83
N TYR A 17 4.61 -19.29 8.76
CA TYR A 17 4.86 -19.02 10.18
C TYR A 17 5.82 -20.02 10.83
N LYS A 18 6.02 -21.20 10.25
CA LYS A 18 7.06 -22.15 10.69
C LYS A 18 8.49 -21.56 10.57
N GLU A 19 8.67 -20.54 9.74
CA GLU A 19 9.93 -19.85 9.54
C GLU A 19 10.20 -18.75 10.58
N ILE A 20 9.21 -18.38 11.44
CA ILE A 20 9.33 -17.22 12.36
C ILE A 20 10.59 -17.34 13.21
N TYR A 21 10.76 -18.44 13.93
CA TYR A 21 11.90 -18.62 14.83
C TYR A 21 13.24 -18.47 14.14
N LYS A 22 13.38 -19.04 12.94
CA LYS A 22 14.60 -18.99 12.12
C LYS A 22 15.08 -17.56 11.86
N TYR A 23 14.16 -16.63 11.59
CA TYR A 23 14.50 -15.25 11.27
C TYR A 23 14.47 -14.29 12.45
N THR A 24 13.87 -14.70 13.57
CA THR A 24 13.68 -13.80 14.72
C THR A 24 14.62 -14.06 15.89
N HIS A 25 15.04 -15.32 16.13
CA HIS A 25 15.81 -15.72 17.32
C HIS A 25 17.14 -14.96 17.51
N ILE A 26 17.74 -14.47 16.42
CA ILE A 26 19.01 -13.71 16.48
C ILE A 26 18.83 -12.30 17.07
N TYR A 27 17.60 -11.80 17.18
CA TYR A 27 17.28 -10.46 17.71
C TYR A 27 16.91 -10.49 19.20
N GLY A 28 16.73 -11.66 19.78
CA GLY A 28 16.36 -11.86 21.17
C GLY A 28 15.30 -12.93 21.36
N LYS A 29 14.70 -12.97 22.56
CA LYS A 29 13.74 -14.01 22.94
C LYS A 29 12.34 -13.50 23.26
N LYS A 30 12.18 -12.19 23.47
CA LYS A 30 10.91 -11.60 23.87
C LYS A 30 10.33 -10.77 22.71
N ALA A 31 9.12 -11.11 22.28
CA ALA A 31 8.41 -10.36 21.25
C ALA A 31 7.13 -9.73 21.82
N ALA A 32 6.98 -8.42 21.65
CA ALA A 32 5.71 -7.73 21.88
C ALA A 32 4.81 -7.90 20.65
N VAL A 33 3.66 -8.57 20.81
CA VAL A 33 2.72 -8.85 19.72
C VAL A 33 1.64 -7.76 19.72
N ILE A 34 1.75 -6.85 18.75
CA ILE A 34 0.91 -5.64 18.68
C ILE A 34 0.08 -5.67 17.38
N GLY A 35 -1.23 -5.38 17.46
CA GLY A 35 -2.04 -5.41 16.26
C GLY A 35 -3.47 -4.92 16.42
N GLY A 36 -4.24 -5.06 15.34
CA GLY A 36 -5.69 -4.85 15.34
C GLY A 36 -6.40 -5.99 16.07
N LYS A 37 -7.54 -5.71 16.73
CA LYS A 37 -8.27 -6.72 17.51
C LYS A 37 -8.61 -7.97 16.69
N ILE A 38 -9.23 -7.80 15.52
CA ILE A 38 -9.59 -8.90 14.62
C ILE A 38 -8.34 -9.61 14.07
N ALA A 39 -7.30 -8.84 13.71
CA ALA A 39 -6.05 -9.40 13.19
C ALA A 39 -5.34 -10.27 14.22
N LEU A 40 -5.29 -9.82 15.47
CA LEU A 40 -4.73 -10.59 16.60
C LEU A 40 -5.54 -11.86 16.87
N GLU A 41 -6.88 -11.78 16.86
CA GLU A 41 -7.76 -12.95 16.98
C GLU A 41 -7.48 -14.02 15.92
N LYS A 42 -7.24 -13.58 14.66
CA LYS A 42 -6.97 -14.48 13.53
C LYS A 42 -5.55 -15.06 13.51
N ALA A 43 -4.54 -14.29 13.92
CA ALA A 43 -3.15 -14.65 13.67
C ALA A 43 -2.39 -15.09 14.93
N TYR A 44 -2.74 -14.60 16.14
CA TYR A 44 -1.95 -14.82 17.34
C TYR A 44 -1.79 -16.30 17.67
N GLY A 45 -2.86 -17.08 17.60
CA GLY A 45 -2.81 -18.53 17.88
C GLY A 45 -1.84 -19.27 16.98
N ALA A 46 -1.86 -18.97 15.68
CA ALA A 46 -0.95 -19.57 14.69
C ALA A 46 0.51 -19.13 14.89
N ILE A 47 0.75 -17.88 15.30
CA ILE A 47 2.09 -17.39 15.66
C ILE A 47 2.60 -18.12 16.91
N ALA A 48 1.77 -18.25 17.94
CA ALA A 48 2.12 -18.93 19.18
C ALA A 48 2.39 -20.44 18.96
N GLU A 49 1.58 -21.11 18.14
CA GLU A 49 1.77 -22.50 17.76
C GLU A 49 3.09 -22.72 17.02
N ALA A 50 3.42 -21.83 16.07
CA ALA A 50 4.67 -21.90 15.29
C ALA A 50 5.93 -21.73 16.15
N LEU A 51 5.82 -21.07 17.30
CA LEU A 51 6.92 -20.85 18.25
C LEU A 51 6.89 -21.82 19.44
N ALA A 52 5.91 -22.72 19.50
CA ALA A 52 5.81 -23.70 20.57
C ALA A 52 7.05 -24.61 20.62
N GLY A 53 7.61 -24.82 21.82
CA GLY A 53 8.82 -25.61 22.00
C GLY A 53 10.14 -24.87 21.70
N THR A 54 10.08 -23.60 21.29
CA THR A 54 11.26 -22.73 21.20
C THR A 54 11.47 -21.94 22.50
N ASP A 55 12.53 -21.17 22.59
CA ASP A 55 12.78 -20.26 23.73
C ASP A 55 12.22 -18.84 23.52
N MET A 56 11.42 -18.64 22.49
CA MET A 56 10.74 -17.37 22.22
C MET A 56 9.56 -17.17 23.18
N VAL A 57 9.47 -15.99 23.76
CA VAL A 57 8.40 -15.58 24.67
C VAL A 57 7.59 -14.48 24.01
N LEU A 58 6.30 -14.73 23.80
CA LEU A 58 5.37 -13.73 23.28
C LEU A 58 4.70 -12.98 24.43
N SER A 59 4.45 -11.69 24.26
CA SER A 59 3.52 -10.96 25.11
C SER A 59 2.08 -11.45 24.90
N GLU A 60 1.18 -11.16 25.86
CA GLU A 60 -0.25 -11.17 25.55
C GLU A 60 -0.52 -10.22 24.35
N PRO A 61 -1.59 -10.48 23.56
CA PRO A 61 -1.96 -9.63 22.45
C PRO A 61 -2.20 -8.17 22.86
N ILE A 62 -1.51 -7.22 22.24
CA ILE A 62 -1.59 -5.80 22.52
C ILE A 62 -2.34 -5.09 21.40
N TRP A 63 -3.45 -4.41 21.75
CA TRP A 63 -4.18 -3.59 20.78
C TRP A 63 -3.42 -2.28 20.49
N TYR A 64 -3.24 -1.97 19.18
CA TYR A 64 -2.46 -0.81 18.75
C TYR A 64 -3.15 0.57 18.91
N GLY A 65 -4.41 0.61 19.37
CA GLY A 65 -5.14 1.87 19.60
C GLY A 65 -6.18 2.24 18.51
N GLY A 66 -6.17 1.54 17.35
CA GLY A 66 -7.20 1.68 16.31
C GLY A 66 -6.87 2.65 15.18
N GLN A 67 -5.97 3.63 15.42
CA GLN A 67 -5.51 4.58 14.40
C GLN A 67 -3.98 4.64 14.38
N ALA A 68 -3.40 4.81 13.18
CA ALA A 68 -1.97 5.07 13.04
C ALA A 68 -1.67 6.52 13.45
N SER A 69 -1.55 6.76 14.74
CA SER A 69 -1.28 8.07 15.31
C SER A 69 -0.07 8.05 16.21
N TYR A 70 0.58 9.21 16.37
CA TYR A 70 1.71 9.35 17.30
C TYR A 70 1.27 9.15 18.75
N GLU A 71 0.03 9.53 19.09
CA GLU A 71 -0.56 9.32 20.40
C GLU A 71 -0.64 7.84 20.74
N ASN A 72 -1.08 6.99 19.80
CA ASN A 72 -1.10 5.55 19.96
C ASN A 72 0.32 4.96 20.02
N ALA A 73 1.25 5.49 19.24
CA ALA A 73 2.64 5.06 19.33
C ALA A 73 3.24 5.39 20.71
N GLU A 74 2.98 6.58 21.28
CA GLU A 74 3.43 6.95 22.63
C GLU A 74 2.78 6.06 23.72
N MET A 75 1.47 5.78 23.58
CA MET A 75 0.78 4.83 24.48
C MET A 75 1.46 3.48 24.49
N LEU A 76 1.75 2.89 23.33
CA LEU A 76 2.42 1.59 23.22
C LEU A 76 3.83 1.62 23.79
N LYS A 77 4.61 2.64 23.50
CA LYS A 77 5.97 2.83 24.04
C LYS A 77 6.01 2.92 25.57
N ALA A 78 4.92 3.37 26.20
CA ALA A 78 4.83 3.46 27.65
C ALA A 78 4.58 2.10 28.34
N MET A 79 4.09 1.07 27.61
CA MET A 79 3.78 -0.24 28.15
C MET A 79 5.05 -1.04 28.51
N ASP A 80 5.09 -1.63 29.68
CA ASP A 80 6.25 -2.42 30.12
C ASP A 80 6.48 -3.63 29.22
N ALA A 81 5.43 -4.33 28.77
CA ALA A 81 5.54 -5.44 27.83
C ALA A 81 6.21 -5.05 26.49
N VAL A 82 6.08 -3.78 26.06
CA VAL A 82 6.72 -3.27 24.85
C VAL A 82 8.15 -2.81 25.14
N LYS A 83 8.39 -2.17 26.30
CA LYS A 83 9.74 -1.76 26.73
C LYS A 83 10.67 -2.96 26.93
N ASP A 84 10.18 -4.00 27.58
CA ASP A 84 10.97 -5.20 27.97
C ASP A 84 11.13 -6.21 26.82
N ALA A 85 10.41 -6.05 25.72
CA ALA A 85 10.55 -6.89 24.53
C ALA A 85 11.86 -6.60 23.81
N ASP A 86 12.46 -7.62 23.19
CA ASP A 86 13.64 -7.49 22.33
C ASP A 86 13.24 -7.03 20.91
N MET A 87 12.02 -7.38 20.49
CA MET A 87 11.49 -7.11 19.15
C MET A 87 9.98 -6.88 19.18
N ILE A 88 9.45 -6.36 18.08
CA ILE A 88 8.01 -6.11 17.88
C ILE A 88 7.49 -6.97 16.74
N PHE A 89 6.38 -7.67 16.99
CA PHE A 89 5.58 -8.37 15.99
C PHE A 89 4.33 -7.54 15.70
N ALA A 90 4.30 -6.90 14.53
CA ALA A 90 3.19 -6.07 14.07
C ALA A 90 2.19 -6.91 13.28
N VAL A 91 0.99 -7.12 13.83
CA VAL A 91 -0.04 -8.01 13.29
C VAL A 91 -1.21 -7.21 12.73
N GLY A 92 -1.47 -7.28 11.43
CA GLY A 92 -2.65 -6.64 10.84
C GLY A 92 -2.41 -5.90 9.54
N GLY A 93 -3.31 -4.97 9.23
CA GLY A 93 -3.24 -4.08 8.08
C GLY A 93 -2.36 -2.85 8.32
N GLY A 94 -2.33 -1.95 7.32
CA GLY A 94 -1.42 -0.80 7.28
C GLY A 94 -1.37 0.03 8.55
N ARG A 95 -2.53 0.44 9.10
CA ARG A 95 -2.58 1.30 10.30
C ARG A 95 -1.88 0.69 11.52
N ALA A 96 -2.06 -0.62 11.77
CA ALA A 96 -1.39 -1.30 12.87
C ALA A 96 0.12 -1.40 12.63
N VAL A 97 0.51 -1.75 11.41
CA VAL A 97 1.92 -1.86 11.01
C VAL A 97 2.61 -0.49 11.08
N ASP A 98 1.99 0.56 10.58
CA ASP A 98 2.56 1.92 10.58
C ASP A 98 2.75 2.47 11.99
N THR A 99 1.80 2.22 12.91
CA THR A 99 1.99 2.53 14.33
C THR A 99 3.20 1.79 14.90
N CYS A 100 3.34 0.49 14.61
CA CYS A 100 4.45 -0.32 15.10
C CYS A 100 5.81 0.09 14.52
N LYS A 101 5.87 0.59 13.27
CA LYS A 101 7.10 1.16 12.69
C LYS A 101 7.63 2.32 13.53
N VAL A 102 6.76 3.25 13.90
CA VAL A 102 7.13 4.40 14.74
C VAL A 102 7.59 3.93 16.12
N VAL A 103 6.86 2.99 16.74
CA VAL A 103 7.24 2.41 18.04
C VAL A 103 8.60 1.75 17.97
N ALA A 104 8.82 0.89 16.98
CA ALA A 104 10.07 0.14 16.79
C ALA A 104 11.25 1.07 16.56
N ALA A 105 11.09 2.07 15.71
CA ALA A 105 12.12 3.06 15.42
C ALA A 105 12.51 3.88 16.66
N HIS A 106 11.54 4.37 17.42
CA HIS A 106 11.79 5.16 18.62
C HIS A 106 12.44 4.36 19.76
N LEU A 107 12.16 3.04 19.84
CA LEU A 107 12.74 2.15 20.86
C LEU A 107 13.99 1.41 20.38
N GLY A 108 14.41 1.59 19.12
CA GLY A 108 15.56 0.90 18.52
C GLY A 108 15.36 -0.62 18.42
N LYS A 109 14.11 -1.10 18.28
CA LYS A 109 13.78 -2.53 18.26
C LYS A 109 13.63 -3.07 16.83
N ALA A 110 13.98 -4.35 16.65
CA ALA A 110 13.68 -5.05 15.41
C ALA A 110 12.16 -5.18 15.22
N LEU A 111 11.67 -4.95 13.99
CA LEU A 111 10.27 -5.06 13.62
C LEU A 111 10.07 -6.21 12.65
N PHE A 112 9.10 -7.06 12.94
CA PHE A 112 8.61 -8.13 12.08
C PHE A 112 7.13 -7.90 11.81
N THR A 113 6.69 -8.08 10.58
CA THR A 113 5.32 -7.81 10.19
C THR A 113 4.58 -9.08 9.80
N PHE A 114 3.32 -9.12 10.19
CA PHE A 114 2.39 -10.23 9.95
C PHE A 114 1.11 -9.66 9.32
N PRO A 115 1.16 -9.32 8.01
CA PRO A 115 -0.01 -8.81 7.32
C PRO A 115 -1.14 -9.84 7.32
N THR A 116 -2.34 -9.39 7.68
CA THR A 116 -3.57 -10.19 7.64
C THR A 116 -4.48 -9.80 6.49
N LEU A 117 -4.06 -8.83 5.68
CA LEU A 117 -4.77 -8.27 4.53
C LEU A 117 -3.80 -8.11 3.36
N GLY A 118 -4.29 -8.32 2.14
CA GLY A 118 -3.58 -8.00 0.90
C GLY A 118 -3.97 -6.63 0.34
N SER A 119 -3.92 -5.56 1.14
CA SER A 119 -4.48 -4.26 0.76
C SER A 119 -3.45 -3.18 0.42
N ASN A 120 -2.21 -3.32 0.87
CA ASN A 120 -1.14 -2.34 0.65
C ASN A 120 0.23 -2.89 1.03
N CYS A 121 1.27 -2.13 0.76
CA CYS A 121 2.66 -2.52 0.97
C CYS A 121 3.25 -2.13 2.34
N ALA A 122 2.45 -1.64 3.30
CA ALA A 122 2.96 -1.18 4.60
C ALA A 122 3.80 -2.25 5.32
N GLY A 123 3.50 -3.54 5.15
CA GLY A 123 4.28 -4.64 5.72
C GLY A 123 5.75 -4.67 5.33
N CYS A 124 6.15 -3.97 4.27
CA CYS A 124 7.49 -4.00 3.69
C CYS A 124 8.14 -2.63 3.51
N THR A 125 7.42 -1.53 3.74
CA THR A 125 7.94 -0.18 3.54
C THR A 125 8.59 0.39 4.79
N ALA A 126 9.58 1.27 4.59
CA ALA A 126 10.18 2.05 5.67
C ALA A 126 9.28 3.21 6.11
N ILE A 127 8.47 3.76 5.20
CA ILE A 127 7.55 4.86 5.50
C ILE A 127 6.33 4.37 6.29
N ALA A 128 5.74 5.27 7.08
CA ALA A 128 4.46 5.05 7.76
C ALA A 128 3.54 6.25 7.51
N ILE A 129 2.28 5.97 7.20
CA ILE A 129 1.27 7.00 7.00
C ILE A 129 0.60 7.28 8.33
N MET A 130 0.80 8.51 8.82
CA MET A 130 0.33 8.91 10.13
C MET A 130 -0.90 9.82 10.04
N TYR A 131 -1.78 9.66 10.99
CA TYR A 131 -3.06 10.36 11.08
C TYR A 131 -3.20 11.04 12.43
N TYR A 132 -4.06 12.02 12.49
CA TYR A 132 -4.62 12.49 13.77
C TYR A 132 -5.55 11.41 14.35
N PRO A 133 -5.84 11.44 15.68
CA PRO A 133 -6.73 10.48 16.31
C PRO A 133 -8.14 10.39 15.68
N ASP A 134 -8.62 11.48 15.08
CA ASP A 134 -9.90 11.57 14.37
C ASP A 134 -9.87 10.96 12.95
N GLY A 135 -8.69 10.50 12.47
CA GLY A 135 -8.53 9.85 11.18
C GLY A 135 -8.13 10.78 10.04
N VAL A 136 -7.97 12.08 10.30
CA VAL A 136 -7.46 13.02 9.30
C VAL A 136 -5.96 12.74 9.06
N PHE A 137 -5.55 12.74 7.79
CA PHE A 137 -4.13 12.61 7.42
C PHE A 137 -3.29 13.69 8.11
N LYS A 138 -2.17 13.28 8.68
CA LYS A 138 -1.25 14.20 9.39
C LYS A 138 0.05 14.38 8.60
N ASP A 139 0.83 13.33 8.46
CA ASP A 139 2.11 13.36 7.76
C ASP A 139 2.55 11.96 7.33
N ILE A 140 3.70 11.91 6.65
CA ILE A 140 4.41 10.67 6.34
C ILE A 140 5.64 10.61 7.26
N TYR A 141 5.70 9.59 8.11
CA TYR A 141 6.91 9.26 8.85
C TYR A 141 7.89 8.55 7.93
N TYR A 142 9.08 9.08 7.78
CA TYR A 142 10.16 8.48 6.99
C TYR A 142 11.11 7.69 7.91
N GLY A 143 10.90 6.40 7.98
CA GLY A 143 11.75 5.51 8.76
C GLY A 143 13.09 5.23 8.07
N GLU A 144 14.15 5.03 8.84
CA GLU A 144 15.47 4.68 8.32
C GLU A 144 15.56 3.22 7.83
N ARG A 145 14.67 2.35 8.32
CA ARG A 145 14.68 0.92 8.04
C ARG A 145 13.26 0.42 7.80
N CYS A 146 13.12 -0.45 6.82
CA CYS A 146 11.93 -1.26 6.66
C CYS A 146 11.88 -2.39 7.73
N PRO A 147 10.74 -3.07 7.91
CA PRO A 147 10.66 -4.28 8.73
C PRO A 147 11.70 -5.32 8.33
N MET A 148 12.24 -6.05 9.29
CA MET A 148 13.30 -7.04 9.07
C MET A 148 12.82 -8.22 8.25
N HIS A 149 11.57 -8.66 8.49
CA HIS A 149 10.93 -9.74 7.75
C HIS A 149 9.41 -9.57 7.76
N CYS A 150 8.77 -9.89 6.64
CA CYS A 150 7.33 -9.89 6.46
C CYS A 150 6.84 -11.34 6.29
N PHE A 151 5.99 -11.81 7.20
CA PHE A 151 5.41 -13.16 7.18
C PHE A 151 3.96 -13.08 6.71
N MET A 152 3.67 -13.55 5.50
CA MET A 152 2.35 -13.49 4.87
C MET A 152 1.71 -14.87 4.87
N ASN A 153 0.89 -15.17 5.87
CA ASN A 153 0.17 -16.44 5.92
C ASN A 153 -1.04 -16.37 4.98
N SER A 154 -0.96 -17.15 3.88
CA SER A 154 -1.97 -17.17 2.82
C SER A 154 -3.37 -17.57 3.31
N ALA A 155 -3.47 -18.44 4.32
CA ALA A 155 -4.77 -18.84 4.87
C ALA A 155 -5.42 -17.69 5.67
N ILE A 156 -4.62 -16.92 6.42
CA ILE A 156 -5.10 -15.75 7.16
C ILE A 156 -5.52 -14.63 6.20
N VAL A 157 -4.73 -14.38 5.16
CA VAL A 157 -5.08 -13.38 4.13
C VAL A 157 -6.35 -13.82 3.39
N ALA A 158 -6.49 -15.10 3.04
CA ALA A 158 -7.68 -15.62 2.36
C ALA A 158 -8.97 -15.49 3.20
N ASP A 159 -8.87 -15.50 4.53
CA ASP A 159 -10.02 -15.30 5.43
C ASP A 159 -10.41 -13.81 5.61
N SER A 160 -9.64 -12.89 5.04
CA SER A 160 -9.94 -11.46 5.12
C SER A 160 -11.10 -11.05 4.21
N PRO A 161 -11.73 -9.88 4.45
CA PRO A 161 -12.73 -9.34 3.55
C PRO A 161 -12.16 -9.05 2.16
N ALA A 162 -12.86 -9.50 1.10
CA ALA A 162 -12.36 -9.48 -0.27
C ALA A 162 -12.12 -8.07 -0.83
N GLU A 163 -12.85 -7.07 -0.32
CA GLU A 163 -12.71 -5.66 -0.69
C GLU A 163 -11.31 -5.10 -0.42
N PHE A 164 -10.59 -5.62 0.57
CA PHE A 164 -9.22 -5.18 0.84
C PHE A 164 -8.23 -5.65 -0.23
N LEU A 165 -8.36 -6.90 -0.70
CA LEU A 165 -7.55 -7.39 -1.81
C LEU A 165 -7.90 -6.64 -3.10
N TRP A 166 -9.18 -6.43 -3.35
CA TRP A 166 -9.69 -5.71 -4.52
C TRP A 166 -9.14 -4.28 -4.60
N ALA A 167 -9.21 -3.53 -3.50
CA ALA A 167 -8.62 -2.20 -3.38
C ALA A 167 -7.09 -2.24 -3.53
N GLY A 168 -6.43 -3.24 -2.94
CA GLY A 168 -4.98 -3.43 -3.05
C GLY A 168 -4.52 -3.70 -4.48
N ILE A 169 -5.29 -4.44 -5.27
CA ILE A 169 -5.04 -4.65 -6.70
C ILE A 169 -5.14 -3.31 -7.44
N GLY A 170 -6.20 -2.52 -7.20
CA GLY A 170 -6.39 -1.22 -7.83
C GLY A 170 -5.25 -0.23 -7.54
N ASP A 171 -4.81 -0.15 -6.28
CA ASP A 171 -3.70 0.69 -5.87
C ASP A 171 -2.36 0.24 -6.47
N SER A 172 -2.07 -1.07 -6.41
CA SER A 172 -0.73 -1.56 -6.75
C SER A 172 -0.44 -1.60 -8.25
N ILE A 173 -1.44 -1.72 -9.11
CA ILE A 173 -1.28 -1.58 -10.57
C ILE A 173 -0.77 -0.18 -10.93
N ALA A 174 -1.16 0.86 -10.20
CA ALA A 174 -0.70 2.22 -10.45
C ALA A 174 0.83 2.35 -10.37
N LYS A 175 1.52 1.52 -9.59
CA LYS A 175 2.97 1.61 -9.36
C LYS A 175 3.80 1.58 -10.64
N GLU A 176 3.45 0.73 -11.61
CA GLU A 176 4.16 0.69 -12.90
C GLU A 176 3.99 2.00 -13.66
N TYR A 177 2.73 2.39 -13.89
CA TYR A 177 2.42 3.55 -14.73
C TYR A 177 2.91 4.86 -14.12
N GLU A 178 2.73 5.02 -12.82
CA GLU A 178 3.15 6.22 -12.10
C GLU A 178 4.66 6.35 -11.99
N SER A 179 5.36 5.26 -11.64
CA SER A 179 6.82 5.29 -11.55
C SER A 179 7.47 5.52 -12.91
N GLU A 180 6.91 4.93 -13.97
CA GLU A 180 7.38 5.16 -15.34
C GLU A 180 7.16 6.63 -15.75
N LEU A 181 5.98 7.19 -15.53
CA LEU A 181 5.67 8.58 -15.86
C LEU A 181 6.53 9.57 -15.08
N ALA A 182 6.67 9.35 -13.76
CA ALA A 182 7.45 10.22 -12.88
C ALA A 182 8.97 10.21 -13.19
N ALA A 183 9.48 9.06 -13.66
CA ALA A 183 10.89 8.86 -13.97
C ALA A 183 11.25 9.20 -15.43
N ARG A 184 10.26 9.33 -16.30
CA ARG A 184 10.46 9.59 -17.74
C ARG A 184 11.29 10.87 -17.94
N GLU A 185 12.26 10.80 -18.85
CA GLU A 185 13.20 11.89 -19.16
C GLU A 185 14.10 12.33 -18.00
N LYS A 186 14.08 11.63 -16.86
CA LYS A 186 14.98 11.93 -15.75
C LYS A 186 16.25 11.08 -15.84
N LYS A 187 17.38 11.68 -15.46
CA LYS A 187 18.63 10.93 -15.25
C LYS A 187 18.60 10.27 -13.88
N LEU A 188 18.28 8.99 -13.85
CA LEU A 188 18.19 8.23 -12.62
C LEU A 188 19.57 7.76 -12.14
N SER A 189 19.78 7.79 -10.84
CA SER A 189 20.87 7.05 -10.20
C SER A 189 20.51 5.56 -10.08
N HIS A 190 21.44 4.72 -9.59
CA HIS A 190 21.28 3.25 -9.59
C HIS A 190 20.03 2.79 -8.84
N VAL A 191 19.78 3.30 -7.62
CA VAL A 191 18.67 2.83 -6.78
C VAL A 191 17.31 3.13 -7.39
N PRO A 192 16.94 4.39 -7.77
CA PRO A 192 15.66 4.62 -8.43
C PRO A 192 15.55 3.92 -9.80
N THR A 193 16.66 3.65 -10.51
CA THR A 193 16.61 2.80 -11.72
C THR A 193 16.14 1.38 -11.39
N MET A 194 16.64 0.79 -10.31
CA MET A 194 16.17 -0.53 -9.85
C MET A 194 14.67 -0.47 -9.48
N GLY A 195 14.26 0.54 -8.70
CA GLY A 195 12.88 0.70 -8.26
C GLY A 195 11.89 0.82 -9.42
N THR A 196 12.17 1.71 -10.38
CA THR A 196 11.33 1.88 -11.57
C THR A 196 11.32 0.66 -12.49
N THR A 197 12.41 -0.12 -12.51
CA THR A 197 12.44 -1.39 -13.25
C THR A 197 11.57 -2.45 -12.56
N ILE A 198 11.62 -2.54 -11.23
CA ILE A 198 10.81 -3.49 -10.44
C ILE A 198 9.32 -3.10 -10.50
N ALA A 199 8.97 -1.82 -10.64
CA ALA A 199 7.59 -1.36 -10.74
C ALA A 199 6.81 -2.08 -11.86
N LYS A 200 7.47 -2.44 -12.96
CA LYS A 200 6.89 -3.25 -14.05
C LYS A 200 6.40 -4.63 -13.61
N ALA A 201 6.96 -5.16 -12.53
CA ALA A 201 6.54 -6.44 -11.96
C ALA A 201 5.29 -6.35 -11.07
N CYS A 202 4.72 -5.17 -10.84
CA CYS A 202 3.45 -5.03 -10.12
C CYS A 202 2.27 -5.40 -11.00
N THR A 203 2.20 -4.90 -12.24
CA THR A 203 1.01 -4.97 -13.10
C THR A 203 0.70 -6.38 -13.59
N ALA A 204 1.70 -7.08 -14.15
CA ALA A 204 1.46 -8.37 -14.81
C ALA A 204 0.86 -9.43 -13.87
N PRO A 205 1.35 -9.67 -12.64
CA PRO A 205 0.71 -10.64 -11.74
C PRO A 205 -0.72 -10.25 -11.38
N LEU A 206 -0.98 -8.95 -11.13
CA LEU A 206 -2.30 -8.47 -10.74
C LEU A 206 -3.32 -8.59 -11.89
N MET A 207 -2.92 -8.29 -13.10
CA MET A 207 -3.79 -8.45 -14.27
C MET A 207 -4.03 -9.91 -14.63
N ASN A 208 -3.01 -10.77 -14.50
CA ASN A 208 -3.11 -12.18 -14.87
C ASN A 208 -3.87 -13.02 -13.82
N TYR A 209 -3.64 -12.75 -12.55
CA TYR A 209 -4.13 -13.57 -11.44
C TYR A 209 -5.24 -12.91 -10.63
N GLY A 210 -5.42 -11.58 -10.73
CA GLY A 210 -6.41 -10.83 -9.95
C GLY A 210 -7.81 -11.41 -9.99
N PRO A 211 -8.42 -11.71 -11.17
CA PRO A 211 -9.75 -12.31 -11.22
C PRO A 211 -9.84 -13.62 -10.45
N LYS A 212 -8.83 -14.50 -10.57
CA LYS A 212 -8.79 -15.79 -9.86
C LYS A 212 -8.52 -15.63 -8.38
N ALA A 213 -7.64 -14.72 -8.00
CA ALA A 213 -7.38 -14.37 -6.59
C ALA A 213 -8.66 -13.84 -5.90
N MET A 214 -9.49 -13.06 -6.62
CA MET A 214 -10.79 -12.59 -6.12
C MET A 214 -11.81 -13.72 -5.94
N GLU A 215 -11.78 -14.76 -6.76
CA GLU A 215 -12.58 -15.97 -6.53
C GLU A 215 -12.12 -16.70 -5.27
N LEU A 216 -10.80 -16.90 -5.13
CA LEU A 216 -10.20 -17.60 -3.99
C LEU A 216 -10.53 -16.90 -2.66
N ILE A 217 -10.32 -15.58 -2.57
CA ILE A 217 -10.57 -14.84 -1.33
C ILE A 217 -12.05 -14.81 -0.96
N ARG A 218 -12.98 -14.72 -1.94
CA ARG A 218 -14.42 -14.85 -1.69
C ARG A 218 -14.81 -16.23 -1.19
N ALA A 219 -14.11 -17.27 -1.65
CA ALA A 219 -14.28 -18.65 -1.18
C ALA A 219 -13.51 -18.92 0.12
N LYS A 220 -12.75 -17.95 0.66
CA LYS A 220 -11.85 -18.09 1.81
C LYS A 220 -10.82 -19.21 1.63
N GLN A 221 -10.26 -19.31 0.43
CA GLN A 221 -9.31 -20.33 0.04
C GLN A 221 -7.96 -19.69 -0.29
N ALA A 222 -6.89 -20.22 0.29
CA ALA A 222 -5.54 -19.95 -0.14
C ALA A 222 -5.26 -20.64 -1.49
N GLY A 223 -4.35 -20.05 -2.26
CA GLY A 223 -3.94 -20.60 -3.54
C GLY A 223 -2.86 -19.76 -4.20
N PRO A 224 -2.17 -20.31 -5.20
CA PRO A 224 -1.01 -19.66 -5.82
C PRO A 224 -1.37 -18.30 -6.45
N GLU A 225 -2.54 -18.16 -7.05
CA GLU A 225 -2.94 -16.90 -7.68
C GLU A 225 -3.20 -15.79 -6.63
N LEU A 226 -3.69 -16.17 -5.44
CA LEU A 226 -3.80 -15.24 -4.31
C LEU A 226 -2.40 -14.83 -3.82
N ASP A 227 -1.49 -15.78 -3.69
CA ASP A 227 -0.12 -15.53 -3.24
C ASP A 227 0.62 -14.59 -4.21
N GLU A 228 0.49 -14.78 -5.52
CA GLU A 228 1.07 -13.90 -6.54
C GLU A 228 0.54 -12.46 -6.42
N CYS A 229 -0.77 -12.29 -6.21
CA CYS A 229 -1.35 -10.97 -6.00
C CYS A 229 -0.85 -10.34 -4.68
N VAL A 230 -0.78 -11.11 -3.60
CA VAL A 230 -0.28 -10.61 -2.30
C VAL A 230 1.20 -10.22 -2.40
N LEU A 231 2.02 -11.01 -3.11
CA LEU A 231 3.42 -10.67 -3.38
C LEU A 231 3.54 -9.36 -4.18
N ALA A 232 2.73 -9.19 -5.22
CA ALA A 232 2.74 -7.95 -6.01
C ALA A 232 2.36 -6.74 -5.16
N ILE A 233 1.30 -6.85 -4.34
CA ILE A 233 0.79 -5.76 -3.50
C ILE A 233 1.72 -5.45 -2.33
N VAL A 234 2.16 -6.47 -1.59
CA VAL A 234 2.90 -6.24 -0.34
C VAL A 234 4.39 -6.08 -0.61
N ILE A 235 4.98 -6.99 -1.38
CA ILE A 235 6.44 -7.03 -1.59
C ILE A 235 6.85 -6.15 -2.75
N THR A 236 6.33 -6.38 -3.96
CA THR A 236 6.81 -5.67 -5.15
C THR A 236 6.55 -4.17 -5.03
N ALA A 237 5.32 -3.76 -4.68
CA ALA A 237 5.00 -2.35 -4.46
C ALA A 237 5.79 -1.75 -3.28
N GLY A 238 6.07 -2.55 -2.24
CA GLY A 238 6.91 -2.14 -1.11
C GLY A 238 8.37 -1.89 -1.51
N LEU A 239 8.95 -2.77 -2.32
CA LEU A 239 10.30 -2.59 -2.88
C LEU A 239 10.37 -1.35 -3.78
N VAL A 240 9.36 -1.13 -4.62
CA VAL A 240 9.26 0.10 -5.42
C VAL A 240 9.28 1.32 -4.51
N SER A 241 8.41 1.36 -3.49
CA SER A 241 8.34 2.49 -2.55
C SER A 241 9.71 2.76 -1.88
N ASN A 242 10.38 1.72 -1.37
CA ASN A 242 11.68 1.87 -0.70
C ASN A 242 12.79 2.36 -1.65
N MET A 243 12.70 2.11 -2.96
CA MET A 243 13.74 2.45 -3.93
C MET A 243 13.43 3.69 -4.78
N THR A 244 12.19 4.15 -4.78
CA THR A 244 11.76 5.32 -5.58
C THR A 244 11.45 6.56 -4.74
N ILE A 245 11.59 6.46 -3.42
CA ILE A 245 11.57 7.58 -2.49
C ILE A 245 12.93 7.68 -1.82
N SER A 246 13.58 8.83 -1.92
CA SER A 246 14.86 9.04 -1.23
C SER A 246 14.69 9.12 0.29
N THR A 247 15.69 8.65 1.04
CA THR A 247 15.65 8.54 2.51
C THR A 247 15.60 9.88 3.25
N ASP A 248 15.82 10.98 2.54
CA ASP A 248 15.68 12.35 3.04
C ASP A 248 14.25 12.90 2.97
N GLY A 249 13.26 12.02 2.89
CA GLY A 249 11.86 12.39 2.75
C GLY A 249 11.44 12.67 1.31
N GLY A 250 12.11 12.05 0.35
CA GLY A 250 11.79 12.23 -1.08
C GLY A 250 12.29 13.55 -1.68
N LYS A 251 13.18 14.26 -0.98
CA LYS A 251 13.69 15.56 -1.46
C LYS A 251 14.68 15.42 -2.60
N GLU A 252 15.56 14.41 -2.57
CA GLU A 252 16.51 14.14 -3.63
C GLU A 252 15.81 13.56 -4.86
N PHE A 253 14.93 12.57 -4.66
CA PHE A 253 14.09 11.99 -5.71
C PHE A 253 12.79 11.38 -5.15
N PHE A 254 11.75 11.45 -5.95
CA PHE A 254 10.45 10.84 -5.68
C PHE A 254 9.82 10.37 -7.00
N PHE A 255 9.74 9.05 -7.20
CA PHE A 255 9.17 8.40 -8.39
C PHE A 255 8.17 7.30 -8.02
N ASN A 256 7.63 7.33 -6.79
CA ASN A 256 6.75 6.28 -6.26
C ASN A 256 5.31 6.41 -6.74
N SER A 257 4.85 7.63 -6.95
CA SER A 257 3.48 7.96 -7.35
C SER A 257 3.45 9.24 -8.19
N SER A 258 2.37 9.45 -8.93
CA SER A 258 2.20 10.63 -9.80
C SER A 258 0.70 10.95 -10.02
N ALA A 259 0.22 10.97 -11.26
CA ALA A 259 -1.11 11.46 -11.61
C ALA A 259 -2.28 10.63 -11.03
N ALA A 260 -2.12 9.31 -10.85
CA ALA A 260 -3.17 8.48 -10.28
C ALA A 260 -3.42 8.79 -8.80
N HIS A 261 -2.36 8.96 -8.02
CA HIS A 261 -2.48 9.39 -6.63
C HIS A 261 -2.83 10.88 -6.50
N ALA A 262 -2.35 11.75 -7.41
CA ALA A 262 -2.83 13.15 -7.45
C ALA A 262 -4.35 13.20 -7.66
N PHE A 263 -4.90 12.34 -8.52
CA PHE A 263 -6.35 12.18 -8.66
C PHE A 263 -7.03 11.68 -7.38
N TYR A 264 -6.45 10.70 -6.69
CA TYR A 264 -7.00 10.26 -5.41
C TYR A 264 -7.16 11.44 -4.42
N TYR A 265 -6.11 12.25 -4.24
CA TYR A 265 -6.22 13.43 -3.37
C TYR A 265 -7.22 14.46 -3.89
N ALA A 266 -7.30 14.63 -5.21
CA ALA A 266 -8.32 15.46 -5.84
C ALA A 266 -9.73 15.01 -5.46
N ALA A 267 -10.03 13.74 -5.62
CA ALA A 267 -11.35 13.15 -5.38
C ALA A 267 -11.80 13.26 -3.91
N THR A 268 -10.85 13.34 -2.96
CA THR A 268 -11.19 13.46 -1.52
C THR A 268 -11.88 14.78 -1.14
N VAL A 269 -11.93 15.80 -2.02
CA VAL A 269 -12.68 17.02 -1.74
C VAL A 269 -14.17 16.89 -2.03
N ALA A 270 -14.58 15.87 -2.80
CA ALA A 270 -15.97 15.54 -3.06
C ALA A 270 -16.50 14.64 -1.92
N PRO A 271 -17.47 15.10 -1.11
CA PRO A 271 -17.84 14.38 0.12
C PRO A 271 -18.34 12.96 -0.14
N GLU A 272 -19.24 12.77 -1.13
CA GLU A 272 -19.80 11.45 -1.46
C GLU A 272 -18.70 10.50 -1.93
N CYS A 273 -17.77 10.98 -2.77
CA CYS A 273 -16.63 10.22 -3.25
C CYS A 273 -15.70 9.81 -2.09
N ALA A 274 -15.37 10.74 -1.20
CA ALA A 274 -14.47 10.49 -0.07
C ALA A 274 -15.05 9.52 0.97
N GLU A 275 -16.37 9.54 1.17
CA GLU A 275 -17.04 8.72 2.19
C GLU A 275 -17.30 7.29 1.70
N HIS A 276 -17.67 7.12 0.43
CA HIS A 276 -18.15 5.83 -0.08
C HIS A 276 -17.06 4.98 -0.70
N HIS A 277 -15.93 5.56 -1.12
CA HIS A 277 -14.93 4.86 -1.91
C HIS A 277 -13.59 4.69 -1.19
N THR A 278 -12.97 3.54 -1.43
CA THR A 278 -11.66 3.22 -0.84
C THR A 278 -10.52 3.89 -1.61
N HIS A 279 -9.38 4.05 -0.94
CA HIS A 279 -8.16 4.60 -1.55
C HIS A 279 -7.80 3.89 -2.87
N GLY A 280 -7.71 2.55 -2.84
CA GLY A 280 -7.28 1.79 -4.02
C GLY A 280 -8.29 1.82 -5.16
N GLU A 281 -9.58 1.97 -4.86
CA GLU A 281 -10.65 2.16 -5.85
C GLU A 281 -10.49 3.49 -6.59
N LEU A 282 -10.27 4.58 -5.85
CA LEU A 282 -10.03 5.90 -6.43
C LEU A 282 -8.71 5.95 -7.20
N VAL A 283 -7.66 5.31 -6.70
CA VAL A 283 -6.39 5.19 -7.43
C VAL A 283 -6.57 4.40 -8.73
N ALA A 284 -7.40 3.36 -8.74
CA ALA A 284 -7.71 2.62 -9.97
C ALA A 284 -8.36 3.49 -11.05
N PHE A 285 -9.32 4.35 -10.70
CA PHE A 285 -9.82 5.35 -11.66
C PHE A 285 -8.73 6.37 -12.02
N GLY A 286 -7.90 6.75 -11.07
CA GLY A 286 -6.74 7.62 -11.28
C GLY A 286 -5.75 7.09 -12.34
N ILE A 287 -5.64 5.76 -12.51
CA ILE A 287 -4.85 5.16 -13.60
C ILE A 287 -5.43 5.56 -14.97
N LEU A 288 -6.75 5.56 -15.13
CA LEU A 288 -7.39 6.01 -16.35
C LEU A 288 -7.13 7.51 -16.60
N VAL A 289 -7.16 8.31 -15.53
CA VAL A 289 -6.83 9.75 -15.59
C VAL A 289 -5.36 9.95 -16.01
N LEU A 290 -4.43 9.20 -15.43
CA LEU A 290 -3.01 9.22 -15.79
C LEU A 290 -2.83 8.88 -17.27
N MET A 291 -3.46 7.82 -17.76
CA MET A 291 -3.36 7.39 -19.15
C MET A 291 -3.98 8.41 -20.11
N ALA A 292 -5.08 9.06 -19.72
CA ALA A 292 -5.70 10.14 -20.48
C ALA A 292 -4.80 11.39 -20.55
N LEU A 293 -4.21 11.78 -19.40
CA LEU A 293 -3.24 12.87 -19.30
C LEU A 293 -2.02 12.64 -20.19
N ASP A 294 -1.49 11.42 -20.16
CA ASP A 294 -0.33 10.99 -20.95
C ASP A 294 -0.68 10.63 -22.41
N LYS A 295 -1.95 10.67 -22.77
CA LYS A 295 -2.49 10.27 -24.07
C LYS A 295 -2.09 8.85 -24.49
N ASN A 296 -1.91 7.96 -23.51
CA ASN A 296 -1.59 6.56 -23.73
C ASN A 296 -2.87 5.74 -23.92
N TRP A 297 -3.45 5.87 -25.10
CA TRP A 297 -4.78 5.30 -25.43
C TRP A 297 -4.77 3.77 -25.53
N GLU A 298 -3.65 3.19 -25.87
CA GLU A 298 -3.51 1.73 -25.95
C GLU A 298 -3.54 1.10 -24.54
N ALA A 299 -2.72 1.59 -23.62
CA ALA A 299 -2.72 1.15 -22.24
C ALA A 299 -4.07 1.42 -21.56
N LEU A 300 -4.69 2.57 -21.82
CA LEU A 300 -6.02 2.90 -21.30
C LEU A 300 -7.06 1.85 -21.71
N LYS A 301 -7.11 1.49 -22.99
CA LYS A 301 -8.03 0.47 -23.49
C LYS A 301 -7.78 -0.92 -22.92
N GLU A 302 -6.52 -1.27 -22.72
CA GLU A 302 -6.15 -2.53 -22.08
C GLU A 302 -6.57 -2.56 -20.61
N PHE A 303 -6.27 -1.50 -19.88
CA PHE A 303 -6.66 -1.38 -18.49
C PHE A 303 -8.19 -1.33 -18.30
N GLN A 304 -8.95 -0.70 -19.18
CA GLN A 304 -10.42 -0.70 -19.14
C GLN A 304 -11.01 -2.11 -19.18
N LYS A 305 -10.45 -2.99 -20.01
CA LYS A 305 -10.90 -4.40 -20.09
C LYS A 305 -10.66 -5.11 -18.76
N PHE A 306 -9.49 -4.91 -18.17
CA PHE A 306 -9.17 -5.47 -16.86
C PHE A 306 -10.07 -4.88 -15.78
N ALA A 307 -10.18 -3.56 -15.70
CA ALA A 307 -11.00 -2.86 -14.73
C ALA A 307 -12.46 -3.33 -14.78
N TYR A 308 -13.02 -3.50 -15.97
CA TYR A 308 -14.35 -4.06 -16.17
C TYR A 308 -14.48 -5.48 -15.60
N SER A 309 -13.51 -6.35 -15.90
CA SER A 309 -13.52 -7.74 -15.39
C SER A 309 -13.45 -7.82 -13.86
N MET A 310 -12.78 -6.84 -13.24
CA MET A 310 -12.60 -6.72 -11.80
C MET A 310 -13.68 -5.88 -11.12
N LYS A 311 -14.59 -5.26 -11.87
CA LYS A 311 -15.55 -4.27 -11.39
C LYS A 311 -14.89 -3.07 -10.70
N LEU A 312 -13.71 -2.68 -11.15
CA LEU A 312 -13.08 -1.42 -10.78
C LEU A 312 -13.77 -0.26 -11.52
N PRO A 313 -13.75 0.96 -10.99
CA PRO A 313 -14.46 2.09 -11.58
C PRO A 313 -13.92 2.46 -12.96
N LEU A 314 -14.83 2.77 -13.88
CA LEU A 314 -14.55 3.18 -15.26
C LEU A 314 -15.06 4.57 -15.58
N THR A 315 -15.98 5.10 -14.76
CA THR A 315 -16.65 6.39 -14.97
C THR A 315 -16.70 7.19 -13.68
N LEU A 316 -16.93 8.50 -13.79
CA LEU A 316 -17.17 9.37 -12.63
C LEU A 316 -18.37 8.92 -11.81
N LYS A 317 -19.39 8.35 -12.46
CA LYS A 317 -20.56 7.80 -11.78
C LYS A 317 -20.21 6.64 -10.86
N ASP A 318 -19.24 5.83 -11.23
CA ASP A 318 -18.83 4.66 -10.43
C ASP A 318 -18.11 5.04 -9.13
N ILE A 319 -17.69 6.30 -9.00
CA ILE A 319 -17.00 6.87 -7.84
C ILE A 319 -17.75 8.04 -7.20
N ASP A 320 -19.03 8.21 -7.50
CA ASP A 320 -19.88 9.28 -6.98
C ASP A 320 -19.33 10.71 -7.14
N LEU A 321 -18.51 10.94 -8.20
CA LEU A 321 -17.89 12.23 -8.49
C LEU A 321 -18.66 12.96 -9.60
N LYS A 322 -19.04 14.21 -9.34
CA LYS A 322 -19.83 15.04 -10.26
C LYS A 322 -18.93 15.98 -11.07
N GLU A 323 -19.32 16.27 -12.32
CA GLU A 323 -18.56 17.18 -13.19
C GLU A 323 -18.39 18.59 -12.58
N GLU A 324 -19.38 19.10 -11.85
CA GLU A 324 -19.32 20.38 -11.16
C GLU A 324 -18.27 20.46 -10.05
N GLU A 325 -17.81 19.31 -9.52
CA GLU A 325 -16.78 19.22 -8.48
C GLU A 325 -15.36 19.23 -9.05
N LEU A 326 -15.18 19.00 -10.34
CA LEU A 326 -13.87 18.88 -10.99
C LEU A 326 -12.95 20.11 -10.85
N PRO A 327 -13.44 21.37 -10.89
CA PRO A 327 -12.58 22.52 -10.62
C PRO A 327 -11.97 22.50 -9.20
N ALA A 328 -12.74 22.10 -8.19
CA ALA A 328 -12.25 21.98 -6.82
C ALA A 328 -11.27 20.77 -6.71
N CYS A 329 -11.57 19.67 -7.40
CA CYS A 329 -10.68 18.52 -7.47
C CYS A 329 -9.33 18.88 -8.09
N ALA A 330 -9.31 19.56 -9.24
CA ALA A 330 -8.09 19.98 -9.92
C ALA A 330 -7.26 20.97 -9.08
N ALA A 331 -7.94 21.91 -8.37
CA ALA A 331 -7.28 22.80 -7.44
C ALA A 331 -6.64 22.04 -6.26
N LYS A 332 -7.34 21.00 -5.73
CA LYS A 332 -6.78 20.15 -4.67
C LYS A 332 -5.60 19.32 -5.15
N ALA A 333 -5.67 18.74 -6.35
CA ALA A 333 -4.54 18.01 -6.91
C ALA A 333 -3.28 18.88 -6.99
N ALA A 334 -3.44 20.15 -7.35
CA ALA A 334 -2.35 21.13 -7.50
C ALA A 334 -1.94 21.80 -6.18
N ASP A 335 -2.53 21.42 -5.04
CA ASP A 335 -2.14 21.96 -3.73
C ASP A 335 -0.70 21.54 -3.41
N PRO A 336 0.14 22.43 -2.87
CA PRO A 336 1.53 22.13 -2.51
C PRO A 336 1.72 20.95 -1.54
N SER A 337 0.69 20.54 -0.82
CA SER A 337 0.72 19.36 0.05
C SER A 337 0.61 18.04 -0.71
N VAL A 338 0.19 18.07 -1.98
CA VAL A 338 0.10 16.88 -2.84
C VAL A 338 1.43 16.71 -3.57
N VAL A 339 2.27 15.83 -3.02
CA VAL A 339 3.65 15.62 -3.51
C VAL A 339 3.72 14.97 -4.89
N GLU A 340 2.63 14.41 -5.35
CA GLU A 340 2.45 13.75 -6.65
C GLU A 340 2.24 14.74 -7.79
N TRP A 341 1.79 15.95 -7.50
CA TRP A 341 1.58 16.99 -8.52
C TRP A 341 2.88 17.36 -9.23
N GLY A 342 2.85 17.40 -10.54
CA GLY A 342 4.02 17.72 -11.38
C GLY A 342 5.04 16.59 -11.50
N ARG A 343 4.73 15.36 -11.06
CA ARG A 343 5.57 14.16 -11.26
C ARG A 343 5.37 13.53 -12.64
N TRP A 344 5.53 14.34 -13.69
CA TRP A 344 5.47 13.99 -15.11
C TRP A 344 6.42 14.90 -15.91
N PRO A 345 6.79 14.54 -17.16
CA PRO A 345 7.85 15.24 -17.89
C PRO A 345 7.40 16.50 -18.65
N TYR A 346 6.14 16.90 -18.56
CA TYR A 346 5.54 18.03 -19.30
C TYR A 346 4.75 18.95 -18.36
N GLU A 347 4.44 20.18 -18.83
CA GLU A 347 3.60 21.10 -18.08
C GLU A 347 2.13 20.68 -18.14
N VAL A 348 1.43 20.76 -17.02
CA VAL A 348 0.00 20.46 -16.88
C VAL A 348 -0.62 21.55 -16.01
N THR A 349 -1.64 22.19 -16.52
CA THR A 349 -2.46 23.12 -15.76
C THR A 349 -3.56 22.38 -15.00
N GLN A 350 -4.22 23.06 -14.05
CA GLN A 350 -5.41 22.51 -13.39
C GLN A 350 -6.53 22.19 -14.40
N GLU A 351 -6.67 23.02 -15.44
CA GLU A 351 -7.61 22.80 -16.54
C GLU A 351 -7.28 21.54 -17.34
N ASP A 352 -5.99 21.33 -17.69
CA ASP A 352 -5.56 20.11 -18.40
C ASP A 352 -5.85 18.86 -17.55
N PHE A 353 -5.64 18.94 -16.24
CA PHE A 353 -5.91 17.82 -15.33
C PHE A 353 -7.41 17.53 -15.25
N ALA A 354 -8.26 18.56 -15.12
CA ALA A 354 -9.71 18.40 -15.16
C ALA A 354 -10.20 17.82 -16.49
N GLN A 355 -9.61 18.25 -17.63
CA GLN A 355 -9.91 17.67 -18.94
C GLN A 355 -9.48 16.20 -19.06
N ALA A 356 -8.35 15.81 -18.45
CA ALA A 356 -7.93 14.41 -18.42
C ALA A 356 -8.93 13.53 -17.63
N ILE A 357 -9.49 14.06 -16.53
CA ILE A 357 -10.56 13.37 -15.78
C ILE A 357 -11.81 13.18 -16.64
N LEU A 358 -12.26 14.22 -17.33
CA LEU A 358 -13.41 14.15 -18.24
C LEU A 358 -13.17 13.20 -19.42
N GLU A 359 -11.97 13.19 -19.97
CA GLU A 359 -11.62 12.28 -21.08
C GLU A 359 -11.58 10.83 -20.61
N ALA A 360 -11.08 10.55 -19.39
CA ALA A 360 -11.11 9.23 -18.79
C ALA A 360 -12.56 8.74 -18.63
N ASP A 361 -13.43 9.57 -18.07
CA ASP A 361 -14.86 9.26 -17.90
C ASP A 361 -15.57 9.02 -19.25
N LYS A 362 -15.37 9.92 -20.21
CA LYS A 362 -15.93 9.77 -21.55
C LYS A 362 -15.55 8.45 -22.19
N ARG A 363 -14.26 8.08 -22.12
CA ARG A 363 -13.77 6.79 -22.65
C ARG A 363 -14.30 5.60 -21.87
N GLY A 364 -14.51 5.74 -20.56
CA GLY A 364 -15.19 4.74 -19.75
C GLY A 364 -16.63 4.49 -20.24
N ARG A 365 -17.39 5.55 -20.45
CA ARG A 365 -18.77 5.46 -21.00
C ARG A 365 -18.80 4.87 -22.41
N GLU A 366 -17.87 5.28 -23.29
CA GLU A 366 -17.76 4.73 -24.64
C GLU A 366 -17.43 3.24 -24.62
N PHE A 367 -16.49 2.81 -23.76
CA PHE A 367 -16.16 1.41 -23.56
C PHE A 367 -17.38 0.60 -23.10
N LEU A 368 -18.10 1.05 -22.06
CA LEU A 368 -19.30 0.38 -21.56
C LEU A 368 -20.41 0.29 -22.60
N ALA A 369 -20.58 1.32 -23.45
CA ALA A 369 -21.56 1.31 -24.53
C ALA A 369 -21.18 0.37 -25.70
N SER A 370 -19.94 -0.07 -25.78
CA SER A 370 -19.43 -0.99 -26.80
C SER A 370 -19.55 -2.48 -26.44
N LEU A 371 -19.92 -2.80 -25.20
CA LEU A 371 -20.14 -4.16 -24.68
C LEU A 371 -21.53 -4.68 -25.03
#